data_074712ca1c5213e82c00de695f9d9e05
#
_entry.id   074712ca1c5213e82c00de695f9d9e05
#
_cell.length_a   1.000
_cell.length_b   1.000
_cell.length_c   1.000
_cell.angle_alpha   90.00
_cell.angle_beta   90.00
_cell.angle_gamma   90.00
#
_symmetry.space_group_name_H-M   'P 1'
#
loop_
_entity.id
_entity.type
_entity.pdbx_description
1 polymer ?
#
loop_
_entity_poly.entity_id
_entity_poly.type
_entity_poly.pdbx_seq_one_letter_code
_entity_poly.pdbx_strand_id
1 'polypeptide(L)'
;YREIYPDSADLKNREHREIAENNNEEPYKEKLSKLHMMFCRTVSENLSIAYDKDSPVFRGATFMGDEAVREGLADGYNTLEGAARWILAQSVINKTNQIF
;
A
#
# COMPACT_ATOMS: atom_id res chain seq x y z
N TYR A 1 -28.27 -9.43 13.50
CA TYR A 1 -27.57 -9.75 12.24
C TYR A 1 -27.81 -11.20 11.87
N ARG A 2 -28.24 -11.44 10.66
CA ARG A 2 -28.49 -12.79 10.15
C ARG A 2 -28.07 -12.87 8.69
N GLU A 3 -27.28 -13.87 8.37
CA GLU A 3 -26.81 -14.12 7.01
C GLU A 3 -27.22 -15.53 6.57
N ILE A 4 -27.78 -15.63 5.37
CA ILE A 4 -28.20 -16.90 4.78
C ILE A 4 -27.26 -17.26 3.64
N TYR A 5 -26.70 -18.46 3.69
CA TYR A 5 -25.77 -18.97 2.69
C TYR A 5 -25.96 -20.48 2.54
N PRO A 6 -25.60 -21.05 1.38
CA PRO A 6 -25.68 -22.51 1.20
C PRO A 6 -24.61 -23.22 2.04
N ASP A 7 -24.89 -24.43 2.46
CA ASP A 7 -23.97 -25.26 3.27
C ASP A 7 -22.61 -25.45 2.57
N SER A 8 -22.62 -25.50 1.23
CA SER A 8 -21.38 -25.61 0.43
C SER A 8 -20.51 -24.35 0.47
N ALA A 9 -21.03 -23.24 0.98
CA ALA A 9 -20.33 -21.98 1.10
C ALA A 9 -20.21 -21.54 2.56
N ASP A 10 -19.84 -22.45 3.43
CA ASP A 10 -19.74 -22.24 4.89
C ASP A 10 -18.66 -21.22 5.28
N LEU A 11 -17.70 -20.95 4.40
CA LEU A 11 -16.66 -19.94 4.63
C LEU A 11 -17.02 -18.55 4.10
N LYS A 12 -18.21 -18.42 3.47
CA LYS A 12 -18.64 -17.13 2.95
C LYS A 12 -18.83 -16.12 4.07
N ASN A 13 -18.16 -14.98 3.96
CA ASN A 13 -18.19 -13.89 4.95
C ASN A 13 -17.87 -14.38 6.38
N ARG A 14 -17.04 -15.40 6.51
CA ARG A 14 -16.66 -15.99 7.78
C ARG A 14 -16.12 -14.94 8.75
N GLU A 15 -15.30 -14.02 8.26
CA GLU A 15 -14.67 -12.98 9.07
C GLU A 15 -15.71 -12.10 9.77
N HIS A 16 -16.74 -11.69 9.03
CA HIS A 16 -17.82 -10.86 9.57
C HIS A 16 -18.74 -11.64 10.51
N ARG A 17 -19.06 -12.89 10.16
CA ARG A 17 -19.91 -13.75 10.99
C ARG A 17 -19.25 -14.07 12.32
N GLU A 18 -17.95 -14.35 12.32
CA GLU A 18 -17.22 -14.63 13.55
C GLU A 18 -17.22 -13.43 14.51
N ILE A 19 -17.09 -12.21 13.99
CA ILE A 19 -17.20 -11.00 14.81
C ILE A 19 -18.64 -10.84 15.32
N ALA A 20 -19.63 -10.95 14.45
CA ALA A 20 -21.04 -10.70 14.80
C ALA A 20 -21.62 -11.75 15.76
N GLU A 21 -21.30 -13.03 15.55
CA GLU A 21 -21.87 -14.15 16.28
C GLU A 21 -21.05 -14.57 17.49
N ASN A 22 -19.72 -14.55 17.38
CA ASN A 22 -18.81 -15.10 18.37
C ASN A 22 -17.84 -14.07 18.96
N ASN A 23 -17.96 -12.81 18.58
CA ASN A 23 -17.03 -11.74 18.98
C ASN A 23 -15.56 -12.13 18.76
N ASN A 24 -15.30 -12.85 17.67
CA ASN A 24 -13.99 -13.40 17.33
C ASN A 24 -13.40 -12.63 16.13
N GLU A 25 -12.36 -11.86 16.39
CA GLU A 25 -11.69 -11.00 15.39
C GLU A 25 -10.58 -11.73 14.61
N GLU A 26 -10.16 -12.92 15.05
CA GLU A 26 -8.99 -13.59 14.49
C GLU A 26 -9.08 -13.87 12.98
N PRO A 27 -10.19 -14.37 12.43
CA PRO A 27 -10.28 -14.56 10.99
C PRO A 27 -10.18 -13.26 10.20
N TYR A 28 -10.72 -12.18 10.74
CA TYR A 28 -10.62 -10.85 10.12
C TYR A 28 -9.18 -10.33 10.15
N LYS A 29 -8.49 -10.50 11.27
CA LYS A 29 -7.07 -10.14 11.40
C LYS A 29 -6.18 -10.93 10.45
N GLU A 30 -6.46 -12.21 10.25
CA GLU A 30 -5.74 -13.04 9.28
C GLU A 30 -5.88 -12.49 7.86
N LYS A 31 -7.10 -12.10 7.48
CA LYS A 31 -7.36 -11.49 6.18
C LYS A 31 -6.62 -10.17 6.03
N LEU A 32 -6.68 -9.30 7.04
CA LEU A 32 -5.97 -8.02 7.04
C LEU A 32 -4.45 -8.22 6.93
N SER A 33 -3.90 -9.23 7.62
CA SER A 33 -2.48 -9.55 7.55
C SER A 33 -2.05 -9.94 6.14
N LYS A 34 -2.86 -10.74 5.46
CA LYS A 34 -2.59 -11.13 4.06
C LYS A 34 -2.59 -9.92 3.14
N LEU A 35 -3.58 -9.03 3.29
CA LEU A 35 -3.66 -7.80 2.50
C LEU A 35 -2.47 -6.87 2.79
N HIS A 36 -2.07 -6.76 4.05
CA HIS A 36 -0.90 -5.97 4.45
C HIS A 36 0.38 -6.50 3.82
N MET A 37 0.58 -7.82 3.80
CA MET A 37 1.77 -8.42 3.17
C MET A 37 1.79 -8.19 1.66
N MET A 38 0.63 -8.23 1.00
CA MET A 38 0.54 -7.88 -0.42
C MET A 38 0.94 -6.43 -0.66
N PHE A 39 0.46 -5.53 0.17
CA PHE A 39 0.82 -4.10 0.11
C PHE A 39 2.33 -3.91 0.31
N CYS A 40 2.91 -4.52 1.34
CA CYS A 40 4.34 -4.43 1.62
C CYS A 40 5.18 -4.92 0.43
N ARG A 41 4.80 -6.03 -0.18
CA ARG A 41 5.48 -6.58 -1.35
C ARG A 41 5.42 -5.60 -2.52
N THR A 42 4.24 -5.05 -2.79
CA THR A 42 4.03 -4.10 -3.89
C THR A 42 4.89 -2.84 -3.69
N VAL A 43 4.90 -2.28 -2.48
CA VAL A 43 5.72 -1.10 -2.16
C VAL A 43 7.20 -1.42 -2.31
N SER A 44 7.65 -2.54 -1.76
CA SER A 44 9.05 -2.97 -1.84
C SER A 44 9.50 -3.10 -3.30
N GLU A 45 8.72 -3.77 -4.13
CA GLU A 45 9.07 -4.00 -5.53
C GLU A 45 9.03 -2.70 -6.35
N ASN A 46 7.98 -1.89 -6.20
CA ASN A 46 7.78 -0.71 -7.04
C ASN A 46 8.72 0.44 -6.68
N LEU A 47 9.08 0.57 -5.41
CA LEU A 47 9.94 1.67 -4.94
C LEU A 47 11.36 1.22 -4.67
N SER A 48 11.69 -0.04 -4.91
CA SER A 48 13.01 -0.62 -4.67
C SER A 48 13.50 -0.40 -3.23
N ILE A 49 12.59 -0.53 -2.26
CA ILE A 49 12.89 -0.46 -0.83
C ILE A 49 12.91 -1.88 -0.29
N ALA A 50 13.99 -2.28 0.37
CA ALA A 50 14.06 -3.60 0.98
C ALA A 50 13.00 -3.75 2.08
N TYR A 51 12.27 -4.85 2.05
CA TYR A 51 11.27 -5.12 3.08
C TYR A 51 11.94 -5.33 4.43
N ASP A 52 11.46 -4.59 5.44
CA ASP A 52 11.87 -4.73 6.82
C ASP A 52 10.63 -4.61 7.71
N LYS A 53 10.26 -5.71 8.37
CA LYS A 53 9.06 -5.78 9.22
C LYS A 53 9.08 -4.77 10.36
N ASP A 54 10.25 -4.30 10.78
CA ASP A 54 10.42 -3.37 11.89
C ASP A 54 10.46 -1.91 11.45
N SER A 55 10.59 -1.67 10.14
CA SER A 55 10.59 -0.32 9.60
C SER A 55 9.21 0.33 9.68
N PRO A 56 9.11 1.59 10.12
CA PRO A 56 7.84 2.31 10.12
C PRO A 56 7.13 2.34 8.77
N VAL A 57 7.88 2.31 7.67
CA VAL A 57 7.32 2.27 6.30
C VAL A 57 6.39 1.09 6.12
N PHE A 58 6.78 -0.08 6.62
CA PHE A 58 6.02 -1.32 6.47
C PHE A 58 5.09 -1.62 7.65
N ARG A 59 5.01 -0.69 8.61
CA ARG A 59 4.14 -0.82 9.79
C ARG A 59 2.93 0.10 9.76
N GLY A 60 2.68 0.73 8.61
CA GLY A 60 1.51 1.59 8.45
C GLY A 60 1.68 3.01 8.99
N ALA A 61 2.90 3.47 9.25
CA ALA A 61 3.14 4.83 9.69
C ALA A 61 2.86 5.84 8.57
N THR A 62 2.54 7.07 8.95
CA THR A 62 2.39 8.19 8.02
C THR A 62 3.61 9.10 8.11
N PHE A 63 3.92 9.77 7.01
CA PHE A 63 5.13 10.58 6.91
C PHE A 63 4.79 11.97 6.36
N MET A 64 5.50 12.99 6.86
CA MET A 64 5.50 14.31 6.23
C MET A 64 6.31 14.25 4.93
N GLY A 65 6.14 15.24 4.04
CA GLY A 65 6.74 15.21 2.72
C GLY A 65 8.25 14.99 2.72
N ASP A 66 8.98 15.69 3.57
CA ASP A 66 10.43 15.56 3.69
C ASP A 66 10.85 14.20 4.27
N GLU A 67 10.09 13.67 5.21
CA GLU A 67 10.30 12.34 5.78
C GLU A 67 10.05 11.26 4.73
N ALA A 68 9.00 11.41 3.91
CA ALA A 68 8.69 10.48 2.84
C ALA A 68 9.82 10.38 1.82
N VAL A 69 10.48 11.51 1.51
CA VAL A 69 11.64 11.52 0.61
C VAL A 69 12.81 10.75 1.23
N ARG A 70 13.09 10.98 2.51
CA ARG A 70 14.18 10.28 3.21
C ARG A 70 13.96 8.77 3.28
N GLU A 71 12.70 8.34 3.43
CA GLU A 71 12.35 6.93 3.48
C GLU A 71 12.24 6.28 2.08
N GLY A 72 12.41 7.04 1.02
CA GLY A 72 12.34 6.53 -0.34
C GLY A 72 10.92 6.36 -0.89
N LEU A 73 9.92 6.88 -0.18
CA LEU A 73 8.51 6.78 -0.58
C LEU A 73 8.13 7.83 -1.62
N ALA A 74 8.90 8.89 -1.73
CA ALA A 74 8.71 9.96 -2.69
C ALA A 74 10.06 10.37 -3.26
N ASP A 75 10.07 10.82 -4.51
CA ASP A 75 11.31 11.23 -5.20
C ASP A 75 11.73 12.64 -4.85
N GLY A 76 10.79 13.48 -4.45
CA GLY A 76 11.09 14.86 -4.10
C GLY A 76 9.95 15.52 -3.35
N TYR A 77 10.26 16.67 -2.77
CA TYR A 77 9.30 17.52 -2.09
C TYR A 77 9.29 18.88 -2.78
N ASN A 78 8.13 19.33 -3.25
CA ASN A 78 8.04 20.53 -4.05
C ASN A 78 6.65 21.16 -3.99
N THR A 79 6.53 22.36 -4.55
CA THR A 79 5.24 22.99 -4.83
C THR A 79 4.62 22.35 -6.08
N LEU A 80 3.31 22.56 -6.29
CA LEU A 80 2.65 22.09 -7.50
C LEU A 80 3.31 22.68 -8.76
N GLU A 81 3.63 23.97 -8.75
CA GLU A 81 4.28 24.63 -9.88
C GLU A 81 5.67 24.04 -10.15
N GLY A 82 6.48 23.87 -9.10
CA GLY A 82 7.81 23.28 -9.23
C GLY A 82 7.77 21.84 -9.72
N ALA A 83 6.80 21.05 -9.25
CA ALA A 83 6.60 19.68 -9.71
C ALA A 83 6.23 19.63 -11.20
N ALA A 84 5.35 20.53 -11.65
CA ALA A 84 4.99 20.62 -13.07
C ALA A 84 6.19 20.97 -13.95
N ARG A 85 7.03 21.89 -13.52
CA ARG A 85 8.27 22.26 -14.22
C ARG A 85 9.23 21.08 -14.30
N TRP A 86 9.37 20.34 -13.21
CA TRP A 86 10.24 19.16 -13.16
C TRP A 86 9.77 18.09 -14.14
N ILE A 87 8.47 17.81 -14.19
CA ILE A 87 7.88 16.82 -15.10
C ILE A 87 8.14 17.22 -16.55
N LEU A 88 7.94 18.50 -16.91
CA LEU A 88 8.21 19.01 -18.25
C LEU A 88 9.69 18.84 -18.62
N ALA A 89 10.59 19.16 -17.72
CA ALA A 89 12.03 19.01 -17.94
C ALA A 89 12.40 17.54 -18.20
N GLN A 90 11.86 16.61 -17.42
CA GLN A 90 12.08 15.17 -17.60
C GLN A 90 11.50 14.67 -18.94
N SER A 91 10.34 15.17 -19.32
CA SER A 91 9.71 14.83 -20.61
C SER A 91 10.59 15.23 -21.80
N VAL A 92 11.19 16.43 -21.77
CA VAL A 92 12.11 16.90 -22.82
C VAL A 92 13.37 16.03 -22.86
N ILE A 93 13.97 15.73 -21.69
CA ILE A 93 15.17 14.87 -21.60
C ILE A 93 14.88 13.48 -22.19
N ASN A 94 13.75 12.88 -21.84
CA ASN A 94 13.36 11.55 -22.34
C ASN A 94 13.15 11.55 -23.87
N LYS A 95 12.54 12.60 -24.41
CA LYS A 95 12.40 12.75 -25.87
C LYS A 95 13.75 12.83 -26.56
N THR A 96 14.67 13.63 -26.03
CA THR A 96 16.02 13.75 -26.56
C THR A 96 16.74 12.42 -26.55
N ASN A 97 16.62 11.65 -25.49
CA ASN A 97 17.24 10.32 -25.38
C ASN A 97 16.65 9.31 -26.35
N GLN A 98 15.38 9.43 -26.73
CA GLN A 98 14.73 8.54 -27.68
C GLN A 98 15.13 8.79 -29.13
N ILE A 99 15.64 9.99 -29.45
CA ILE A 99 16.07 10.35 -30.80
C ILE A 99 17.44 9.73 -31.11
N PHE A 100 18.21 9.47 -30.10
CA PHE A 100 19.55 8.90 -30.19
C PHE A 100 19.57 7.45 -29.70
#